data_9982ab01a7378fd5a8814e8985f4950a
#
_entry.id   9982ab01a7378fd5a8814e8985f4950a
#
_cell.length_a   1.000
_cell.length_b   1.000
_cell.length_c   1.000
_cell.angle_alpha   90.00
_cell.angle_beta   90.00
_cell.angle_gamma   90.00
#
_symmetry.space_group_name_H-M   'P 1'
#
loop_
_entity.id
_entity.type
_entity.pdbx_description
1 polymer ?
#
loop_
_entity_poly.entity_id
_entity_poly.type
_entity_poly.pdbx_seq_one_letter_code
_entity_poly.pdbx_strand_id
1 'polypeptide(L)'
;ASQDTLANAALIQCQQLGYQVPDDVSIIGFDDLPIAAYISPPLTTIRQDRIELGKSGFFALSSLLNGVSISTFLLHTQLIERKSTGNVPVA
;
A
#
# COMPACT_ATOMS: atom_id res chain seq x y z
N ALA A 1 -2.46 11.91 -5.30
CA ALA A 1 -1.21 11.12 -5.36
C ALA A 1 -1.40 9.81 -4.65
N SER A 2 -0.73 8.78 -5.11
CA SER A 2 -0.81 7.48 -4.46
C SER A 2 0.04 7.46 -3.19
N GLN A 3 -0.33 6.60 -2.25
CA GLN A 3 0.40 6.45 -0.99
C GLN A 3 1.82 5.90 -1.21
N ASP A 4 2.04 5.07 -2.23
CA ASP A 4 3.39 4.59 -2.59
C ASP A 4 4.26 5.74 -3.11
N THR A 5 3.71 6.68 -3.86
CA THR A 5 4.43 7.86 -4.31
C THR A 5 4.87 8.72 -3.12
N LEU A 6 4.00 8.90 -2.14
CA LEU A 6 4.31 9.63 -0.92
C LEU A 6 5.36 8.90 -0.09
N ALA A 7 5.24 7.57 0.03
CA ALA A 7 6.22 6.75 0.74
C ALA A 7 7.59 6.82 0.08
N ASN A 8 7.66 6.83 -1.26
CA ASN A 8 8.92 6.99 -1.98
C ASN A 8 9.56 8.34 -1.69
N ALA A 9 8.76 9.42 -1.65
CA ALA A 9 9.26 10.74 -1.31
C ALA A 9 9.82 10.77 0.12
N ALA A 10 9.14 10.15 1.06
CA ALA A 10 9.61 10.03 2.44
C ALA A 10 10.91 9.24 2.54
N LEU A 11 11.03 8.14 1.78
CA LEU A 11 12.22 7.32 1.73
C LEU A 11 13.43 8.12 1.24
N ILE A 12 13.25 8.86 0.14
CA ILE A 12 14.31 9.70 -0.42
C ILE A 12 14.73 10.76 0.59
N GLN A 13 13.80 11.40 1.27
CA GLN A 13 14.08 12.42 2.26
C GLN A 13 14.86 11.84 3.45
N CYS A 14 14.48 10.65 3.93
CA CYS A 14 15.20 9.97 5.00
C CYS A 14 16.65 9.69 4.60
N GLN A 15 16.87 9.22 3.39
CA GLN A 15 18.21 8.93 2.87
C GLN A 15 19.05 10.21 2.77
N GLN A 16 18.45 11.32 2.32
CA GLN A 16 19.14 12.62 2.24
C GLN A 16 19.54 13.15 3.62
N LEU A 17 18.76 12.83 4.65
CA LEU A 17 19.06 13.22 6.03
C LEU A 17 20.05 12.28 6.71
N GLY A 18 20.53 11.25 6.03
CA GLY A 18 21.52 10.32 6.55
C GLY A 18 20.93 9.10 7.26
N TYR A 19 19.61 8.94 7.27
CA TYR A 19 18.97 7.74 7.82
C TYR A 19 19.01 6.62 6.82
N GLN A 20 19.20 5.40 7.32
CA GLN A 20 19.16 4.20 6.49
C GLN A 20 17.79 3.52 6.59
N VAL A 21 17.28 3.06 5.46
CA VAL A 21 16.02 2.32 5.38
C VAL A 21 16.39 0.90 4.96
N PRO A 22 16.06 -0.13 5.71
CA PRO A 22 15.18 -0.16 6.90
C PRO A 22 15.89 -0.07 8.25
N ASP A 23 17.22 0.08 8.28
CA ASP A 23 17.99 -0.10 9.53
C ASP A 23 17.62 0.95 10.58
N ASP A 24 17.50 2.21 10.21
CA ASP A 24 17.13 3.28 11.13
C ASP A 24 15.61 3.53 11.12
N VAL A 25 14.98 3.45 9.96
CA VAL A 25 13.57 3.78 9.75
C VAL A 25 12.96 2.75 8.79
N SER A 26 11.82 2.21 9.16
CA SER A 26 11.01 1.39 8.26
C SER A 26 9.93 2.24 7.60
N ILE A 27 9.69 2.01 6.31
CA ILE A 27 8.69 2.76 5.54
C ILE A 27 7.76 1.77 4.87
N ILE A 28 6.46 2.03 4.99
CA ILE A 28 5.40 1.24 4.36
C ILE A 28 4.59 2.14 3.46
N GLY A 29 4.33 1.68 2.24
CA GLY A 29 3.44 2.34 1.30
C GLY A 29 2.05 1.74 1.31
N PHE A 30 1.25 2.17 0.36
CA PHE A 30 -0.10 1.68 0.14
C PHE A 30 -0.41 1.71 -1.36
N ASP A 31 -1.12 0.72 -1.87
CA ASP A 31 -1.56 0.49 -3.25
C ASP A 31 -0.70 -0.46 -4.07
N ASP A 32 0.54 -0.69 -3.71
CA ASP A 32 1.45 -1.55 -4.47
C ASP A 32 1.55 -1.13 -5.94
N LEU A 33 1.90 0.12 -6.17
CA LEU A 33 2.19 0.59 -7.52
C LEU A 33 3.40 -0.14 -8.10
N PRO A 34 3.51 -0.27 -9.43
CA PRO A 34 4.67 -0.93 -10.04
C PRO A 34 6.01 -0.39 -9.58
N ILE A 35 6.12 0.91 -9.33
CA ILE A 35 7.36 1.53 -8.86
C ILE A 35 7.84 0.98 -7.52
N ALA A 36 6.92 0.48 -6.67
CA ALA A 36 7.28 0.00 -5.34
C ALA A 36 8.32 -1.12 -5.37
N ALA A 37 8.29 -1.96 -6.39
CA ALA A 37 9.25 -3.05 -6.56
C ALA A 37 10.62 -2.58 -7.04
N TYR A 38 10.74 -1.39 -7.60
CA TYR A 38 11.94 -0.92 -8.29
C TYR A 38 12.68 0.20 -7.59
N ILE A 39 12.13 0.77 -6.53
CA ILE A 39 12.84 1.79 -5.75
C ILE A 39 13.89 1.12 -4.84
N SER A 40 14.81 1.90 -4.31
CA SER A 40 15.91 1.38 -3.51
C SER A 40 15.87 1.94 -2.08
N PRO A 41 15.60 1.10 -1.07
CA PRO A 41 15.24 -0.32 -1.15
C PRO A 41 13.82 -0.53 -1.67
N PRO A 42 13.50 -1.72 -2.21
CA PRO A 42 12.14 -2.01 -2.63
C PRO A 42 11.13 -1.80 -1.51
N LEU A 43 10.00 -1.20 -1.85
CA LEU A 43 9.05 -0.70 -0.86
C LEU A 43 8.08 -1.81 -0.43
N THR A 44 8.03 -2.04 0.89
CA THR A 44 6.95 -2.81 1.51
C THR A 44 5.66 -2.00 1.40
N THR A 45 4.60 -2.63 0.96
CA THR A 45 3.34 -1.93 0.71
C THR A 45 2.15 -2.83 0.98
N ILE A 46 0.96 -2.24 0.99
CA ILE A 46 -0.29 -2.97 1.12
C ILE A 46 -0.97 -2.98 -0.24
N ARG A 47 -1.26 -4.18 -0.74
CA ARG A 47 -1.93 -4.38 -2.02
C ARG A 47 -3.42 -4.53 -1.82
N GLN A 48 -4.22 -3.73 -2.54
CA GLN A 48 -5.63 -3.98 -2.76
C GLN A 48 -5.81 -4.71 -4.08
N ASP A 49 -6.70 -5.71 -4.10
CA ASP A 49 -7.08 -6.34 -5.35
C ASP A 49 -8.02 -5.40 -6.10
N ARG A 50 -7.50 -4.70 -7.09
CA ARG A 50 -8.26 -3.70 -7.86
C ARG A 50 -9.38 -4.32 -8.68
N ILE A 51 -9.18 -5.55 -9.17
CA ILE A 51 -10.20 -6.27 -9.92
C ILE A 51 -11.36 -6.61 -9.00
N GLU A 52 -11.06 -7.13 -7.81
CA GLU A 52 -12.06 -7.45 -6.82
C GLU A 52 -12.82 -6.20 -6.35
N LEU A 53 -12.09 -5.11 -6.14
CA LEU A 53 -12.70 -3.83 -5.77
C LEU A 53 -13.65 -3.34 -6.86
N GLY A 54 -13.25 -3.43 -8.12
CA GLY A 54 -14.08 -3.06 -9.26
C GLY A 54 -15.33 -3.92 -9.38
N LYS A 55 -15.20 -5.23 -9.21
CA LYS A 55 -16.33 -6.16 -9.22
C LYS A 55 -17.30 -5.88 -8.10
N SER A 56 -16.80 -5.65 -6.89
CA SER A 56 -17.64 -5.33 -5.73
C SER A 56 -18.40 -4.03 -5.94
N GLY A 57 -17.74 -3.01 -6.47
CA GLY A 57 -18.36 -1.73 -6.79
C GLY A 57 -19.45 -1.86 -7.86
N PHE A 58 -19.21 -2.64 -8.91
CA PHE A 58 -20.19 -2.90 -9.94
C PHE A 58 -21.41 -3.65 -9.37
N PHE A 59 -21.17 -4.69 -8.57
CA PHE A 59 -22.24 -5.43 -7.92
C PHE A 59 -23.08 -4.53 -7.02
N ALA A 60 -22.43 -3.70 -6.22
CA ALA A 60 -23.10 -2.77 -5.32
C ALA A 60 -24.00 -1.81 -6.10
N LEU A 61 -23.48 -1.20 -7.16
CA LEU A 61 -24.24 -0.26 -7.99
C LEU A 61 -25.42 -0.93 -8.67
N SER A 62 -25.20 -2.11 -9.28
CA SER A 62 -26.26 -2.89 -9.92
C SER A 62 -27.38 -3.22 -8.95
N SER A 63 -27.04 -3.65 -7.75
CA SER A 63 -28.02 -4.01 -6.72
C SER A 63 -28.85 -2.80 -6.29
N LEU A 64 -28.20 -1.65 -6.08
CA LEU A 64 -28.91 -0.41 -5.73
C LEU A 64 -29.86 0.03 -6.84
N LEU A 65 -29.44 -0.07 -8.09
CA LEU A 65 -30.29 0.29 -9.24
C LEU A 65 -31.49 -0.63 -9.36
N ASN A 66 -31.39 -1.87 -8.89
CA ASN A 66 -32.48 -2.84 -8.87
C ASN A 66 -33.30 -2.81 -7.57
N GLY A 67 -33.08 -1.80 -6.72
CA GLY A 67 -33.84 -1.61 -5.49
C GLY A 67 -33.42 -2.52 -4.35
N VAL A 68 -32.27 -3.17 -4.44
CA VAL A 68 -31.76 -4.04 -3.38
C VAL A 68 -30.87 -3.22 -2.44
N SER A 69 -31.13 -3.33 -1.14
CA SER A 69 -30.27 -2.73 -0.12
C SER A 69 -28.95 -3.52 -0.02
N ILE A 70 -27.87 -2.79 0.17
CA ILE A 70 -26.56 -3.39 0.34
C ILE A 70 -25.95 -2.92 1.66
N SER A 71 -25.39 -3.86 2.40
CA SER A 71 -24.59 -3.56 3.58
C SER A 71 -23.12 -3.36 3.19
N THR A 72 -22.28 -3.08 4.18
CA THR A 72 -20.85 -2.86 4.00
C THR A 72 -20.16 -4.07 3.38
N PHE A 73 -19.30 -3.83 2.41
CA PHE A 73 -18.39 -4.85 1.87
C PHE A 73 -17.08 -4.84 2.63
N LEU A 74 -16.55 -6.04 2.87
CA LEU A 74 -15.22 -6.22 3.42
C LEU A 74 -14.30 -6.73 2.31
N LEU A 75 -13.30 -5.92 1.97
CA LEU A 75 -12.28 -6.29 0.98
C LEU A 75 -11.01 -6.67 1.70
N HIS A 76 -10.39 -7.77 1.28
CA HIS A 76 -9.13 -8.20 1.84
C HIS A 76 -7.98 -7.43 1.19
N THR A 77 -7.06 -6.98 2.04
CA THR A 77 -5.79 -6.42 1.60
C THR A 77 -4.69 -7.44 1.89
N GLN A 78 -3.54 -7.26 1.24
CA GLN A 78 -2.40 -8.14 1.40
C GLN A 78 -1.15 -7.31 1.67
N LEU A 79 -0.41 -7.68 2.70
CA LEU A 79 0.90 -7.08 2.96
C LEU A 79 1.91 -7.68 1.98
N ILE A 80 2.56 -6.83 1.20
CA ILE A 80 3.64 -7.22 0.31
C ILE A 80 4.94 -6.78 0.96
N GLU A 81 5.58 -7.70 1.65
CA GLU A 81 6.81 -7.43 2.37
C GLU A 81 7.98 -7.41 1.41
N ARG A 82 8.71 -6.29 1.40
CA ARG A 82 9.93 -6.11 0.62
C ARG A 82 11.07 -5.71 1.55
N LYS A 83 11.89 -4.73 1.18
CA LYS A 83 13.11 -4.43 1.90
C LYS A 83 13.12 -3.09 2.63
N SER A 84 12.03 -2.31 2.54
CA SER A 84 11.93 -1.03 3.24
C SER A 84 11.50 -1.14 4.69
N THR A 85 11.20 -2.33 5.16
CA THR A 85 10.85 -2.62 6.56
C THR A 85 11.82 -3.64 7.14
N GLY A 86 12.04 -3.54 8.44
CA GLY A 86 12.94 -4.45 9.15
C GLY A 86 12.56 -4.55 10.63
N ASN A 87 13.40 -5.27 11.36
CA ASN A 87 13.19 -5.44 12.79
C ASN A 87 13.40 -4.11 13.52
N VAL A 88 12.67 -3.95 14.64
CA VAL A 88 12.85 -2.78 15.50
C VAL A 88 14.27 -2.82 16.05
N PRO A 89 15.05 -1.71 15.94
CA PRO A 89 16.37 -1.66 16.51
C PRO A 89 16.34 -1.92 18.02
N VAL A 90 17.24 -2.77 18.49
CA VAL A 90 17.42 -3.02 19.93
C VAL A 90 18.38 -1.97 20.48
N ALA A 91 17.89 -1.22 21.45
CA ALA A 91 18.67 -0.17 22.07
C ALA A 91 19.82 -0.73 22.93
#